data_34a4e9e29cdec51bdfce9697a8489738
#
_entry.id   34a4e9e29cdec51bdfce9697a8489738
#
_cell.length_a   1.000
_cell.length_b   1.000
_cell.length_c   1.000
_cell.angle_alpha   90.00
_cell.angle_beta   90.00
_cell.angle_gamma   90.00
#
_symmetry.space_group_name_H-M   'P 1'
#
loop_
_entity.id
_entity.type
_entity.pdbx_description
1 polymer ?
#
loop_
_entity_poly.entity_id
_entity_poly.type
_entity_poly.pdbx_seq_one_letter_code
_entity_poly.pdbx_strand_id
1 'polypeptide(L)'
;WAATPDRAAGRRIPWSTIDPRLLRYDQAALYGTYVERLFAAVGKKRCLVVVFDDLVADPAGQHRRLLEFAGLDPTPAPEGKAEREGKGVRFLLLQQILNRPPRFLLPYLTTLRFQRRFNKQAGRQGDKTDLASPPKSLRKRLLRWNRAPDVKQAIPLTVQRDIQAHFQGEIDKLGVLIGRDLGHWLRPGG
;
A
#
# COMPACT_ATOMS: atom_id res chain seq x y z
N TRP A 1 -4.98 -13.40 -10.24
CA TRP A 1 -6.10 -13.23 -11.17
C TRP A 1 -6.94 -14.49 -11.26
N ALA A 2 -6.37 -15.64 -11.63
CA ALA A 2 -7.11 -16.90 -11.78
C ALA A 2 -7.96 -17.33 -10.56
N ALA A 3 -7.62 -16.93 -9.36
CA ALA A 3 -8.39 -17.21 -8.14
C ALA A 3 -9.52 -16.19 -7.87
N THR A 4 -9.70 -15.18 -8.68
CA THR A 4 -10.68 -14.09 -8.46
C THR A 4 -12.12 -14.59 -8.37
N PRO A 5 -12.61 -15.50 -9.25
CA PRO A 5 -13.97 -16.01 -9.14
C PRO A 5 -14.21 -16.78 -7.84
N ASP A 6 -13.23 -17.60 -7.42
CA ASP A 6 -13.32 -18.34 -6.17
C ASP A 6 -13.36 -17.42 -4.96
N ARG A 7 -12.51 -16.39 -4.97
CA ARG A 7 -12.47 -15.38 -3.89
C ARG A 7 -13.75 -14.56 -3.83
N ALA A 8 -14.36 -14.26 -4.97
CA ALA A 8 -15.67 -13.64 -5.05
C ALA A 8 -16.77 -14.49 -4.38
N ALA A 9 -16.66 -15.80 -4.52
CA ALA A 9 -17.56 -16.77 -3.89
C ALA A 9 -17.14 -17.17 -2.45
N GLY A 10 -16.18 -16.46 -1.85
CA GLY A 10 -15.70 -16.76 -0.49
C GLY A 10 -14.79 -17.99 -0.39
N ARG A 11 -14.33 -18.54 -1.51
CA ARG A 11 -13.44 -19.71 -1.57
C ARG A 11 -11.99 -19.30 -1.76
N ARG A 12 -11.04 -20.22 -1.56
CA ARG A 12 -9.59 -20.01 -1.75
C ARG A 12 -9.04 -18.75 -1.05
N ILE A 13 -9.57 -18.45 0.12
CA ILE A 13 -9.11 -17.36 0.97
C ILE A 13 -7.99 -17.90 1.86
N PRO A 14 -6.76 -17.39 1.78
CA PRO A 14 -5.68 -17.80 2.67
C PRO A 14 -6.04 -17.52 4.13
N TRP A 15 -5.77 -18.47 5.00
CA TRP A 15 -6.02 -18.34 6.46
C TRP A 15 -5.31 -17.12 7.08
N SER A 16 -4.23 -16.66 6.44
CA SER A 16 -3.44 -15.50 6.88
C SER A 16 -4.05 -14.15 6.45
N THR A 17 -5.16 -14.16 5.70
CA THR A 17 -5.78 -12.92 5.20
C THR A 17 -6.47 -12.17 6.33
N ILE A 18 -6.18 -10.87 6.45
CA ILE A 18 -6.80 -10.00 7.46
C ILE A 18 -8.22 -9.65 7.03
N ASP A 19 -8.36 -9.24 5.77
CA ASP A 19 -9.63 -8.84 5.18
C ASP A 19 -9.75 -9.52 3.80
N PRO A 20 -10.70 -10.44 3.61
CA PRO A 20 -10.92 -11.10 2.32
C PRO A 20 -11.20 -10.14 1.16
N ARG A 21 -11.76 -8.97 1.44
CA ARG A 21 -12.05 -7.94 0.42
C ARG A 21 -10.79 -7.45 -0.28
N LEU A 22 -9.64 -7.43 0.41
CA LEU A 22 -8.34 -7.04 -0.17
C LEU A 22 -7.84 -8.03 -1.23
N LEU A 23 -8.45 -9.20 -1.34
CA LEU A 23 -8.14 -10.21 -2.35
C LEU A 23 -9.02 -10.09 -3.61
N ARG A 24 -9.98 -9.17 -3.61
CA ARG A 24 -10.85 -8.88 -4.75
C ARG A 24 -10.17 -7.89 -5.71
N TYR A 25 -9.15 -8.39 -6.42
CA TYR A 25 -8.38 -7.58 -7.36
C TYR A 25 -9.22 -7.08 -8.54
N ASP A 26 -10.29 -7.79 -8.86
CA ASP A 26 -11.31 -7.38 -9.83
C ASP A 26 -12.03 -6.09 -9.45
N GLN A 27 -12.05 -5.76 -8.17
CA GLN A 27 -12.71 -4.55 -7.67
C GLN A 27 -11.72 -3.45 -7.27
N ALA A 28 -10.47 -3.79 -6.99
CA ALA A 28 -9.50 -2.86 -6.44
C ALA A 28 -9.18 -1.68 -7.38
N ALA A 29 -9.29 -1.87 -8.69
CA ALA A 29 -8.96 -0.88 -9.71
C ALA A 29 -10.18 -0.32 -10.48
N LEU A 30 -11.39 -0.40 -9.91
CA LEU A 30 -12.59 0.24 -10.47
C LEU A 30 -12.57 1.77 -10.25
N TYR A 31 -11.49 2.41 -10.66
CA TYR A 31 -11.25 3.83 -10.38
C TYR A 31 -12.29 4.74 -11.03
N GLY A 32 -12.75 4.42 -12.24
CA GLY A 32 -13.82 5.17 -12.92
C GLY A 32 -15.09 5.20 -12.08
N THR A 33 -15.52 4.03 -11.60
CA THR A 33 -16.70 3.89 -10.74
C THR A 33 -16.53 4.58 -9.38
N TYR A 34 -15.36 4.49 -8.77
CA TYR A 34 -15.14 5.12 -7.47
C TYR A 34 -15.05 6.65 -7.56
N VAL A 35 -14.39 7.18 -8.58
CA VAL A 35 -14.30 8.62 -8.82
C VAL A 35 -15.67 9.21 -9.19
N GLU A 36 -16.45 8.50 -10.01
CA GLU A 36 -17.82 8.92 -10.32
C GLU A 36 -18.68 9.04 -9.06
N ARG A 37 -18.67 8.02 -8.20
CA ARG A 37 -19.40 8.04 -6.92
C ARG A 37 -18.92 9.17 -6.01
N LEU A 38 -17.60 9.40 -5.97
CA LEU A 38 -17.03 10.50 -5.20
C LEU A 38 -17.53 11.86 -5.71
N PHE A 39 -17.49 12.07 -7.04
CA PHE A 39 -17.97 13.31 -7.64
C PHE A 39 -19.47 13.52 -7.43
N ALA A 40 -20.25 12.45 -7.48
CA ALA A 40 -21.69 12.51 -7.19
C ALA A 40 -21.96 12.86 -5.72
N ALA A 41 -21.17 12.34 -4.79
CA ALA A 41 -21.40 12.55 -3.36
C ALA A 41 -20.95 13.93 -2.87
N VAL A 42 -19.81 14.44 -3.32
CA VAL A 42 -19.21 15.68 -2.77
C VAL A 42 -19.06 16.80 -3.80
N GLY A 43 -19.30 16.54 -5.07
CA GLY A 43 -19.15 17.47 -6.18
C GLY A 43 -17.75 17.52 -6.75
N LYS A 44 -17.64 17.52 -8.08
CA LYS A 44 -16.36 17.50 -8.82
C LYS A 44 -15.39 18.63 -8.42
N LYS A 45 -15.92 19.83 -8.16
CA LYS A 45 -15.10 21.01 -7.78
C LYS A 45 -14.41 20.87 -6.42
N ARG A 46 -14.90 19.96 -5.57
CA ARG A 46 -14.35 19.69 -4.23
C ARG A 46 -13.42 18.49 -4.19
N CYS A 47 -13.08 17.95 -5.36
CA CYS A 47 -12.23 16.77 -5.49
C CYS A 47 -11.04 17.10 -6.39
N LEU A 48 -9.84 16.79 -5.92
CA LEU A 48 -8.63 16.80 -6.71
C LEU A 48 -8.21 15.36 -7.02
N VAL A 49 -8.17 15.00 -8.29
CA VAL A 49 -7.63 13.71 -8.73
C VAL A 49 -6.20 13.93 -9.20
N VAL A 50 -5.26 13.21 -8.59
CA VAL A 50 -3.84 13.20 -8.97
C VAL A 50 -3.53 11.85 -9.58
N VAL A 51 -3.04 11.85 -10.81
CA VAL A 51 -2.57 10.63 -11.50
C VAL A 51 -1.14 10.36 -11.04
N PHE A 52 -0.86 9.10 -10.70
CA PHE A 52 0.45 8.72 -10.15
C PHE A 52 1.60 9.02 -11.11
N ASP A 53 1.38 8.86 -12.41
CA ASP A 53 2.38 9.13 -13.44
C ASP A 53 2.81 10.60 -13.44
N ASP A 54 1.86 11.53 -13.22
CA ASP A 54 2.17 12.96 -13.09
C ASP A 54 2.93 13.24 -11.80
N LEU A 55 2.56 12.55 -10.72
CA LEU A 55 3.27 12.69 -9.45
C LEU A 55 4.73 12.24 -9.56
N VAL A 56 4.98 11.19 -10.34
CA VAL A 56 6.35 10.70 -10.61
C VAL A 56 7.11 11.64 -11.54
N ALA A 57 6.44 12.16 -12.57
CA ALA A 57 7.05 13.04 -13.56
C ALA A 57 7.37 14.44 -12.99
N ASP A 58 6.46 15.02 -12.20
CA ASP A 58 6.59 16.36 -11.60
C ASP A 58 6.01 16.39 -10.18
N PRO A 59 6.76 15.88 -9.19
CA PRO A 59 6.31 15.90 -7.79
C PRO A 59 6.10 17.34 -7.27
N ALA A 60 6.95 18.28 -7.68
CA ALA A 60 6.88 19.65 -7.19
C ALA A 60 5.66 20.41 -7.73
N GLY A 61 5.33 20.22 -9.01
CA GLY A 61 4.13 20.79 -9.61
C GLY A 61 2.86 20.19 -9.02
N GLN A 62 2.82 18.88 -8.79
CA GLN A 62 1.67 18.25 -8.15
C GLN A 62 1.50 18.69 -6.68
N HIS A 63 2.59 18.90 -5.95
CA HIS A 63 2.55 19.46 -4.60
C HIS A 63 1.96 20.88 -4.62
N ARG A 64 2.42 21.75 -5.51
CA ARG A 64 1.88 23.11 -5.68
C ARG A 64 0.40 23.08 -5.99
N ARG A 65 -0.01 22.26 -6.96
CA ARG A 65 -1.41 22.07 -7.33
C ARG A 65 -2.29 21.60 -6.16
N LEU A 66 -1.74 20.75 -5.29
CA LEU A 66 -2.43 20.30 -4.08
C LEU A 66 -2.64 21.45 -3.10
N LEU A 67 -1.61 22.29 -2.87
CA LEU A 67 -1.71 23.44 -1.97
C LEU A 67 -2.69 24.48 -2.51
N GLU A 68 -2.65 24.81 -3.79
CA GLU A 68 -3.60 25.72 -4.45
C GLU A 68 -5.03 25.21 -4.30
N PHE A 69 -5.25 23.89 -4.52
CA PHE A 69 -6.57 23.28 -4.35
C PHE A 69 -7.06 23.36 -2.89
N ALA A 70 -6.16 23.22 -1.92
CA ALA A 70 -6.45 23.33 -0.50
C ALA A 70 -6.62 24.79 -0.01
N GLY A 71 -6.37 25.79 -0.86
CA GLY A 71 -6.38 27.20 -0.47
C GLY A 71 -5.21 27.58 0.46
N LEU A 72 -4.09 26.86 0.36
CA LEU A 72 -2.89 27.09 1.14
C LEU A 72 -1.82 27.82 0.31
N ASP A 73 -0.99 28.60 0.98
CA ASP A 73 0.14 29.27 0.31
C ASP A 73 1.14 28.26 -0.26
N PRO A 74 1.67 28.49 -1.47
CA PRO A 74 2.65 27.60 -2.08
C PRO A 74 3.93 27.57 -1.25
N THR A 75 4.23 26.45 -0.66
CA THR A 75 5.52 26.19 -0.02
C THR A 75 6.39 25.31 -0.93
N PRO A 76 7.74 25.41 -0.85
CA PRO A 76 8.61 24.51 -1.59
C PRO A 76 8.27 23.06 -1.28
N ALA A 77 8.23 22.22 -2.31
CA ALA A 77 8.06 20.79 -2.11
C ALA A 77 9.20 20.24 -1.23
N PRO A 78 8.89 19.41 -0.24
CA PRO A 78 9.93 18.78 0.55
C PRO A 78 10.84 17.94 -0.37
N GLU A 79 12.15 18.02 -0.19
CA GLU A 79 13.09 17.14 -0.89
C GLU A 79 12.81 15.69 -0.48
N GLY A 80 12.01 15.00 -1.27
CA GLY A 80 11.59 13.62 -1.03
C GLY A 80 12.48 12.63 -1.76
N LYS A 81 13.19 11.79 -1.04
CA LYS A 81 13.67 10.52 -1.59
C LYS A 81 12.51 9.51 -1.54
N ALA A 82 12.38 8.68 -2.59
CA ALA A 82 11.43 7.58 -2.57
C ALA A 82 11.67 6.71 -1.32
N GLU A 83 10.82 6.85 -0.30
CA GLU A 83 11.04 6.22 1.01
C GLU A 83 10.78 4.70 1.01
N ARG A 84 10.05 4.19 0.04
CA ARG A 84 9.62 2.80 0.03
C ARG A 84 9.89 2.13 -1.31
N GLU A 85 11.11 1.72 -1.50
CA GLU A 85 11.40 0.71 -2.50
C GLU A 85 10.74 -0.62 -2.10
N GLY A 86 10.10 -1.29 -3.06
CA GLY A 86 9.59 -2.64 -2.87
C GLY A 86 10.70 -3.55 -2.34
N LYS A 87 10.42 -4.30 -1.28
CA LYS A 87 11.39 -5.25 -0.70
C LYS A 87 10.82 -6.64 -0.79
N GLY A 88 11.46 -7.48 -1.58
CA GLY A 88 11.17 -8.89 -1.63
C GLY A 88 11.48 -9.59 -0.31
N VAL A 89 11.00 -10.82 -0.16
CA VAL A 89 11.29 -11.70 0.98
C VAL A 89 11.89 -13.02 0.48
N ARG A 90 12.90 -13.52 1.18
CA ARG A 90 13.54 -14.79 0.84
C ARG A 90 12.67 -15.99 1.18
N PHE A 91 12.09 -15.97 2.38
CA PHE A 91 11.29 -17.06 2.92
C PHE A 91 9.92 -16.55 3.35
N LEU A 92 8.88 -16.84 2.56
CA LEU A 92 7.50 -16.42 2.83
C LEU A 92 6.95 -17.01 4.13
N LEU A 93 7.23 -18.30 4.41
CA LEU A 93 6.79 -18.96 5.64
C LEU A 93 7.39 -18.29 6.89
N LEU A 94 8.69 -17.97 6.85
CA LEU A 94 9.34 -17.25 7.95
C LEU A 94 8.71 -15.86 8.14
N GLN A 95 8.42 -15.15 7.04
CA GLN A 95 7.75 -13.86 7.08
C GLN A 95 6.35 -13.96 7.72
N GLN A 96 5.59 -14.99 7.36
CA GLN A 96 4.26 -15.24 7.90
C GLN A 96 4.32 -15.55 9.40
N ILE A 97 5.22 -16.44 9.83
CA ILE A 97 5.43 -16.78 11.26
C ILE A 97 5.86 -15.54 12.05
N LEU A 98 6.77 -14.74 11.53
CA LEU A 98 7.25 -13.52 12.20
C LEU A 98 6.18 -12.42 12.25
N ASN A 99 5.30 -12.35 11.25
CA ASN A 99 4.21 -11.37 11.22
C ASN A 99 2.99 -11.82 12.05
N ARG A 100 2.71 -13.13 12.04
CA ARG A 100 1.63 -13.77 12.79
C ARG A 100 2.15 -15.00 13.51
N PRO A 101 2.77 -14.80 14.68
CA PRO A 101 3.29 -15.92 15.43
C PRO A 101 2.16 -16.86 15.87
N PRO A 102 2.38 -18.19 15.80
CA PRO A 102 1.46 -19.17 16.34
C PRO A 102 1.16 -18.86 17.81
N ARG A 103 -0.03 -19.25 18.29
CA ARG A 103 -0.50 -18.94 19.64
C ARG A 103 0.46 -19.36 20.75
N PHE A 104 1.19 -20.45 20.57
CA PHE A 104 2.17 -20.93 21.55
C PHE A 104 3.42 -20.04 21.67
N LEU A 105 3.75 -19.24 20.63
CA LEU A 105 4.86 -18.28 20.66
C LEU A 105 4.43 -16.89 21.17
N LEU A 106 3.12 -16.64 21.27
CA LEU A 106 2.58 -15.36 21.73
C LEU A 106 3.09 -14.95 23.14
N PRO A 107 3.17 -15.84 24.16
CA PRO A 107 3.65 -15.46 25.48
C PRO A 107 5.08 -14.89 25.45
N TYR A 108 5.96 -15.51 24.66
CA TYR A 108 7.37 -15.06 24.53
C TYR A 108 7.52 -13.74 23.79
N LEU A 109 6.59 -13.42 22.87
CA LEU A 109 6.64 -12.21 22.05
C LEU A 109 5.86 -11.04 22.67
N THR A 110 4.82 -11.33 23.44
CA THR A 110 3.96 -10.32 24.08
C THR A 110 4.55 -9.76 25.36
N THR A 111 5.33 -10.54 26.11
CA THR A 111 5.99 -10.08 27.36
C THR A 111 6.83 -8.82 27.11
N LEU A 112 7.55 -8.77 25.98
CA LEU A 112 8.36 -7.61 25.60
C LEU A 112 7.52 -6.40 25.13
N ARG A 113 6.30 -6.62 24.60
CA ARG A 113 5.38 -5.55 24.22
C ARG A 113 4.61 -4.98 25.42
N PHE A 114 4.24 -5.84 26.34
CA PHE A 114 3.49 -5.46 27.55
C PHE A 114 4.36 -4.61 28.48
N GLN A 115 5.60 -4.99 28.72
CA GLN A 115 6.54 -4.19 29.50
C GLN A 115 6.78 -2.79 28.91
N ARG A 116 6.83 -2.66 27.57
CA ARG A 116 6.98 -1.35 26.92
C ARG A 116 5.76 -0.46 27.04
N ARG A 117 4.54 -1.02 27.00
CA ARG A 117 3.31 -0.26 27.23
C ARG A 117 3.16 0.15 28.70
N PHE A 118 3.49 -0.74 29.61
CA PHE A 118 3.43 -0.46 31.05
C PHE A 118 4.43 0.63 31.46
N ASN A 119 5.67 0.57 30.98
CA ASN A 119 6.67 1.61 31.25
C ASN A 119 6.34 2.96 30.62
N LYS A 120 5.59 2.98 29.50
CA LYS A 120 5.14 4.22 28.86
C LYS A 120 3.92 4.84 29.57
N GLN A 121 3.05 4.03 30.19
CA GLN A 121 1.91 4.50 30.98
C GLN A 121 2.28 4.88 32.41
N ALA A 122 3.37 4.32 32.95
CA ALA A 122 3.81 4.58 34.32
C ALA A 122 4.52 5.94 34.51
N GLY A 123 4.51 6.83 33.53
CA GLY A 123 4.84 8.27 33.68
C GLY A 123 6.19 8.56 34.35
N ARG A 124 7.18 7.69 34.23
CA ARG A 124 8.52 8.00 34.76
C ARG A 124 9.25 8.95 33.82
N GLN A 125 9.09 10.22 34.08
CA GLN A 125 10.13 11.22 33.88
C GLN A 125 11.36 10.80 34.69
N GLY A 126 12.24 10.04 34.11
CA GLY A 126 13.50 9.58 34.68
C GLY A 126 14.57 9.86 33.67
N ASP A 127 15.43 10.74 34.08
CA ASP A 127 16.79 11.06 33.64
C ASP A 127 17.35 10.28 32.46
N LYS A 128 17.83 11.01 31.47
CA LYS A 128 18.51 10.51 30.27
C LYS A 128 19.93 10.03 30.63
N THR A 129 20.03 9.04 31.46
CA THR A 129 21.27 8.28 31.59
C THR A 129 21.27 7.19 30.51
N ASP A 130 22.35 7.13 29.76
CA ASP A 130 22.66 6.22 28.65
C ASP A 130 22.42 4.75 29.00
N LEU A 131 21.18 4.34 29.01
CA LEU A 131 20.81 2.93 28.97
C LEU A 131 20.91 2.49 27.53
N ALA A 132 21.94 1.68 27.26
CA ALA A 132 22.24 1.02 26.00
C ALA A 132 20.96 0.66 25.27
N SER A 133 20.83 1.13 24.04
CA SER A 133 19.68 0.90 23.16
C SER A 133 19.27 -0.57 23.24
N PRO A 134 18.01 -0.91 23.59
CA PRO A 134 17.61 -2.29 23.79
C PRO A 134 17.99 -3.12 22.58
N PRO A 135 18.50 -4.32 22.72
CA PRO A 135 18.97 -5.13 21.61
C PRO A 135 17.86 -5.17 20.57
N LYS A 136 18.18 -4.71 19.36
CA LYS A 136 17.21 -4.67 18.25
C LYS A 136 16.55 -6.03 18.19
N SER A 137 15.26 -6.11 18.49
CA SER A 137 14.58 -7.37 18.81
C SER A 137 14.96 -8.43 17.77
N LEU A 138 15.21 -9.66 18.19
CA LEU A 138 15.59 -10.78 17.34
C LEU A 138 14.70 -10.86 16.10
N ARG A 139 13.39 -10.59 16.29
CA ARG A 139 12.42 -10.47 15.23
C ARG A 139 12.82 -9.44 14.17
N LYS A 140 13.29 -8.25 14.56
CA LYS A 140 13.71 -7.21 13.59
C LYS A 140 14.97 -7.65 12.85
N ARG A 141 15.88 -8.37 13.49
CA ARG A 141 17.08 -8.93 12.84
C ARG A 141 16.69 -10.00 11.83
N LEU A 142 15.81 -10.94 12.20
CA LEU A 142 15.29 -11.99 11.31
C LEU A 142 14.50 -11.40 10.14
N LEU A 143 13.64 -10.42 10.36
CA LEU A 143 12.92 -9.73 9.30
C LEU A 143 13.86 -8.99 8.35
N ARG A 144 14.94 -8.40 8.87
CA ARG A 144 15.95 -7.75 8.04
C ARG A 144 16.75 -8.75 7.22
N TRP A 145 17.16 -9.85 7.83
CA TRP A 145 17.86 -10.93 7.16
C TRP A 145 17.01 -11.60 6.08
N ASN A 146 15.71 -11.73 6.31
CA ASN A 146 14.76 -12.30 5.36
C ASN A 146 14.41 -11.36 4.18
N ARG A 147 14.93 -10.14 4.15
CA ARG A 147 14.75 -9.24 3.02
C ARG A 147 15.58 -9.71 1.83
N ALA A 148 14.99 -9.64 0.65
CA ALA A 148 15.65 -9.87 -0.63
C ALA A 148 15.42 -8.65 -1.53
N PRO A 149 16.22 -8.47 -2.57
CA PRO A 149 15.86 -7.59 -3.67
C PRO A 149 14.48 -7.99 -4.20
N ASP A 150 13.65 -7.01 -4.53
CA ASP A 150 12.34 -7.29 -5.13
C ASP A 150 12.57 -7.74 -6.58
N VAL A 151 12.53 -9.05 -6.78
CA VAL A 151 12.56 -9.63 -8.13
C VAL A 151 11.13 -9.54 -8.66
N LYS A 152 10.83 -8.50 -9.42
CA LYS A 152 9.56 -8.36 -10.12
C LYS A 152 9.43 -9.54 -11.09
N GLN A 153 8.58 -10.50 -10.76
CA GLN A 153 8.24 -11.57 -11.71
C GLN A 153 7.40 -10.95 -12.83
N ALA A 154 7.82 -11.18 -14.06
CA ALA A 154 7.04 -10.77 -15.22
C ALA A 154 5.67 -11.48 -15.19
N ILE A 155 4.60 -10.69 -15.27
CA ILE A 155 3.25 -11.22 -15.35
C ILE A 155 3.08 -11.84 -16.75
N PRO A 156 2.56 -13.08 -16.89
CA PRO A 156 2.30 -13.68 -18.19
C PRO A 156 1.42 -12.77 -19.07
N LEU A 157 1.76 -12.65 -20.33
CA LEU A 157 1.04 -11.77 -21.27
C LEU A 157 -0.46 -12.07 -21.39
N THR A 158 -0.85 -13.33 -21.24
CA THR A 158 -2.27 -13.74 -21.21
C THR A 158 -2.99 -13.09 -20.03
N VAL A 159 -2.41 -13.15 -18.84
CA VAL A 159 -2.97 -12.54 -17.63
C VAL A 159 -3.00 -11.01 -17.75
N GLN A 160 -1.97 -10.41 -18.34
CA GLN A 160 -1.96 -8.95 -18.59
C GLN A 160 -3.14 -8.55 -19.49
N ARG A 161 -3.36 -9.27 -20.60
CA ARG A 161 -4.47 -9.01 -21.53
C ARG A 161 -5.83 -9.16 -20.86
N ASP A 162 -6.00 -10.20 -20.05
CA ASP A 162 -7.25 -10.42 -19.31
C ASP A 162 -7.54 -9.28 -18.33
N ILE A 163 -6.52 -8.80 -17.64
CA ILE A 163 -6.62 -7.66 -16.70
C ILE A 163 -6.96 -6.38 -17.49
N GLN A 164 -6.27 -6.13 -18.59
CA GLN A 164 -6.50 -4.95 -19.44
C GLN A 164 -7.92 -4.95 -20.00
N ALA A 165 -8.37 -6.07 -20.56
CA ALA A 165 -9.73 -6.20 -21.07
C ALA A 165 -10.79 -5.97 -19.97
N HIS A 166 -10.54 -6.48 -18.76
CA HIS A 166 -11.45 -6.32 -17.63
C HIS A 166 -11.59 -4.85 -17.19
N PHE A 167 -10.48 -4.09 -17.17
CA PHE A 167 -10.48 -2.72 -16.67
C PHE A 167 -10.58 -1.66 -17.75
N GLN A 168 -10.63 -2.02 -19.04
CA GLN A 168 -10.69 -1.06 -20.14
C GLN A 168 -11.81 -0.05 -19.95
N GLY A 169 -13.05 -0.50 -19.74
CA GLY A 169 -14.18 0.39 -19.55
C GLY A 169 -14.07 1.31 -18.31
N GLU A 170 -13.39 0.86 -17.27
CA GLU A 170 -13.14 1.68 -16.08
C GLU A 170 -12.07 2.76 -16.34
N ILE A 171 -11.04 2.43 -17.13
CA ILE A 171 -9.99 3.37 -17.52
C ILE A 171 -10.55 4.43 -18.47
N ASP A 172 -11.35 4.03 -19.47
CA ASP A 172 -12.02 4.93 -20.39
C ASP A 172 -12.96 5.88 -19.63
N LYS A 173 -13.77 5.34 -18.73
CA LYS A 173 -14.67 6.11 -17.86
C LYS A 173 -13.90 7.10 -16.99
N LEU A 174 -12.80 6.66 -16.37
CA LEU A 174 -11.95 7.54 -15.57
C LEU A 174 -11.38 8.67 -16.43
N GLY A 175 -10.87 8.34 -17.62
CA GLY A 175 -10.34 9.32 -18.58
C GLY A 175 -11.35 10.43 -18.89
N VAL A 176 -12.61 10.07 -19.17
CA VAL A 176 -13.71 11.01 -19.41
C VAL A 176 -13.98 11.87 -18.17
N LEU A 177 -14.06 11.28 -16.98
CA LEU A 177 -14.36 12.00 -15.74
C LEU A 177 -13.31 13.05 -15.39
N ILE A 178 -12.02 12.74 -15.61
CA ILE A 178 -10.92 13.65 -15.30
C ILE A 178 -10.45 14.50 -16.47
N GLY A 179 -10.98 14.25 -17.69
CA GLY A 179 -10.64 14.97 -18.91
C GLY A 179 -9.23 14.64 -19.42
N ARG A 180 -8.81 13.38 -19.35
CA ARG A 180 -7.45 12.95 -19.72
C ARG A 180 -7.43 11.60 -20.42
N ASP A 181 -6.55 11.44 -21.42
CA ASP A 181 -6.27 10.14 -22.02
C ASP A 181 -5.40 9.28 -21.08
N LEU A 182 -5.93 8.13 -20.71
CA LEU A 182 -5.27 7.10 -19.90
C LEU A 182 -4.99 5.82 -20.71
N GLY A 183 -5.10 5.86 -22.03
CA GLY A 183 -4.91 4.69 -22.90
C GLY A 183 -3.54 4.04 -22.78
N HIS A 184 -2.53 4.76 -22.30
CA HIS A 184 -1.20 4.20 -22.02
C HIS A 184 -1.21 3.13 -20.92
N TRP A 185 -2.16 3.15 -19.96
CA TRP A 185 -2.31 2.12 -18.93
C TRP A 185 -2.76 0.77 -19.48
N LEU A 186 -3.32 0.77 -20.68
CA LEU A 186 -3.76 -0.45 -21.39
C LEU A 186 -2.65 -1.06 -22.27
N ARG A 187 -1.45 -0.46 -22.29
CA ARG A 187 -0.32 -0.99 -23.07
C ARG A 187 0.50 -1.97 -22.24
N PRO A 188 0.93 -3.10 -22.83
CA PRO A 188 1.83 -4.04 -22.16
C PRO A 188 3.16 -3.35 -21.83
N GLY A 189 3.55 -3.37 -20.56
CA GLY A 189 4.85 -2.82 -20.13
C GLY A 189 4.87 -1.35 -19.73
N GLY A 190 3.67 -0.73 -19.55
CA GLY A 190 3.53 0.58 -18.94
C GLY A 190 3.74 0.54 -17.43
#